data_8775d76a1617a2e71a51ec7ae72e30be
#
_entry.id   8775d76a1617a2e71a51ec7ae72e30be
#
_cell.length_a   1.000
_cell.length_b   1.000
_cell.length_c   1.000
_cell.angle_alpha   90.00
_cell.angle_beta   90.00
_cell.angle_gamma   90.00
#
_symmetry.space_group_name_H-M   'P 1'
#
loop_
_entity.id
_entity.type
_entity.pdbx_description
1 polymer ?
#
loop_
_entity_poly.entity_id
_entity_poly.type
_entity_poly.pdbx_seq_one_letter_code
_entity_poly.pdbx_strand_id
1 'polypeptide(L)'
;FLGCETANRWFDAFYAKKASGDFSKDDAYDYILGHKWAQSESEAPGGQKVSGGCAAYNDFRELLARDDIDAVTIVVPDHWHALIAIAAMKTGKDVYCEKPLSLTVHQGREMVKATRKYNRVFQTGAQFRSCPGVRRACELVRNGRLGEIRLVRTTAAANSFPSPGPGWQPQP
;
A
#
# COMPACT_ATOMS: atom_id res chain seq x y z
N PHE A 1 8.11 -5.19 6.24
CA PHE A 1 8.18 -3.73 6.47
C PHE A 1 9.62 -3.30 6.22
N LEU A 2 9.84 -2.48 5.18
CA LEU A 2 11.15 -2.11 4.68
C LEU A 2 11.51 -0.69 5.13
N GLY A 3 12.72 -0.47 5.64
CA GLY A 3 13.23 0.87 5.97
C GLY A 3 13.59 1.69 4.72
N CYS A 4 13.79 3.01 4.88
CA CYS A 4 13.92 3.95 3.77
C CYS A 4 15.00 3.62 2.74
N GLU A 5 16.23 3.24 3.15
CA GLU A 5 17.30 2.91 2.19
C GLU A 5 16.97 1.67 1.37
N THR A 6 16.32 0.72 1.99
CA THR A 6 15.93 -0.53 1.38
C THR A 6 14.78 -0.34 0.39
N ALA A 7 13.82 0.51 0.70
CA ALA A 7 12.76 0.88 -0.23
C ALA A 7 13.35 1.61 -1.46
N ASN A 8 14.30 2.51 -1.27
CA ASN A 8 14.96 3.21 -2.37
C ASN A 8 15.73 2.25 -3.28
N ARG A 9 16.52 1.33 -2.72
CA ARG A 9 17.20 0.29 -3.51
C ARG A 9 16.24 -0.61 -4.28
N TRP A 10 15.09 -0.92 -3.70
CA TRP A 10 14.05 -1.68 -4.36
C TRP A 10 13.45 -0.91 -5.54
N PHE A 11 13.15 0.37 -5.35
CA PHE A 11 12.68 1.23 -6.44
C PHE A 11 13.72 1.36 -7.55
N ASP A 12 14.97 1.57 -7.20
CA ASP A 12 16.07 1.68 -8.18
C ASP A 12 16.23 0.39 -8.98
N ALA A 13 16.22 -0.78 -8.32
CA ALA A 13 16.29 -2.07 -8.98
C ALA A 13 15.07 -2.35 -9.87
N PHE A 14 13.87 -1.99 -9.41
CA PHE A 14 12.63 -2.10 -10.17
C PHE A 14 12.67 -1.25 -11.45
N TYR A 15 13.05 0.00 -11.32
CA TYR A 15 13.12 0.91 -12.47
C TYR A 15 14.26 0.57 -13.41
N ALA A 16 15.42 0.12 -12.93
CA ALA A 16 16.52 -0.34 -13.76
C ALA A 16 16.10 -1.56 -14.60
N LYS A 17 15.45 -2.56 -14.00
CA LYS A 17 14.96 -3.74 -14.70
C LYS A 17 13.85 -3.42 -15.69
N LYS A 18 12.96 -2.49 -15.35
CA LYS A 18 11.92 -1.99 -16.26
C LYS A 18 12.52 -1.26 -17.46
N ALA A 19 13.57 -0.47 -17.25
CA ALA A 19 14.25 0.27 -18.31
C ALA A 19 15.06 -0.63 -19.26
N SER A 20 15.56 -1.79 -18.79
CA SER A 20 16.27 -2.77 -19.63
C SER A 20 15.36 -3.54 -20.59
N GLY A 21 14.05 -3.45 -20.43
CA GLY A 21 13.08 -4.21 -21.23
C GLY A 21 12.96 -5.69 -20.83
N ASP A 22 13.69 -6.13 -19.83
CA ASP A 22 13.71 -7.52 -19.33
C ASP A 22 12.74 -7.72 -18.15
N PHE A 23 11.53 -7.17 -18.31
CA PHE A 23 10.52 -7.15 -17.24
C PHE A 23 9.32 -8.04 -17.60
N SER A 24 9.23 -9.21 -16.98
CA SER A 24 8.09 -10.11 -17.15
C SER A 24 6.92 -9.73 -16.23
N LYS A 25 5.71 -10.28 -16.50
CA LYS A 25 4.55 -10.11 -15.61
C LYS A 25 4.79 -10.75 -14.24
N ASP A 26 5.53 -11.84 -14.20
CA ASP A 26 5.86 -12.55 -12.95
C ASP A 26 6.89 -11.76 -12.13
N ASP A 27 7.85 -11.11 -12.78
CA ASP A 27 8.76 -10.17 -12.13
C ASP A 27 8.00 -8.98 -11.51
N ALA A 28 7.00 -8.44 -12.21
CA ALA A 28 6.18 -7.36 -11.67
C ALA A 28 5.47 -7.77 -10.38
N TYR A 29 4.91 -8.98 -10.36
CA TYR A 29 4.20 -9.51 -9.20
C TYR A 29 5.14 -9.77 -8.02
N ASP A 30 6.28 -10.41 -8.27
CA ASP A 30 7.30 -10.68 -7.27
C ASP A 30 7.92 -9.39 -6.70
N TYR A 31 8.12 -8.37 -7.52
CA TYR A 31 8.58 -7.07 -7.08
C TYR A 31 7.53 -6.31 -6.27
N ILE A 32 6.26 -6.33 -6.67
CA ILE A 32 5.16 -5.68 -5.94
C ILE A 32 4.96 -6.31 -4.56
N LEU A 33 5.12 -7.62 -4.45
CA LEU A 33 5.02 -8.34 -3.18
C LEU A 33 6.33 -8.32 -2.37
N GLY A 34 7.43 -7.85 -2.94
CA GLY A 34 8.74 -7.84 -2.28
C GLY A 34 9.33 -9.25 -2.06
N HIS A 35 8.70 -10.29 -2.63
CA HIS A 35 9.05 -11.69 -2.36
C HIS A 35 10.49 -12.05 -2.72
N LYS A 36 10.92 -11.74 -3.94
CA LYS A 36 12.29 -12.08 -4.38
C LYS A 36 13.36 -11.29 -3.64
N TRP A 37 13.02 -10.06 -3.27
CA TRP A 37 13.96 -9.19 -2.58
C TRP A 37 14.11 -9.60 -1.11
N ALA A 38 13.02 -9.89 -0.42
CA ALA A 38 13.04 -10.40 0.95
C ALA A 38 13.77 -11.77 1.05
N GLN A 39 13.66 -12.63 0.03
CA GLN A 39 14.33 -13.92 0.00
C GLN A 39 15.84 -13.81 -0.25
N SER A 40 16.32 -12.81 -1.00
CA SER A 40 17.75 -12.66 -1.30
C SER A 40 18.57 -12.09 -0.14
N GLU A 41 17.94 -11.49 0.85
CA GLU A 41 18.62 -10.86 1.99
C GLU A 41 18.25 -11.44 3.38
N SER A 42 17.33 -12.40 3.45
CA SER A 42 16.91 -13.03 4.71
C SER A 42 17.47 -14.43 4.87
N GLU A 43 18.76 -14.58 5.05
CA GLU A 43 19.34 -15.80 5.61
C GLU A 43 19.48 -15.67 7.13
N ALA A 44 18.38 -15.65 7.88
CA ALA A 44 18.45 -15.90 9.31
C ALA A 44 17.16 -16.51 9.85
N PRO A 45 17.22 -17.70 10.46
CA PRO A 45 16.16 -18.19 11.32
C PRO A 45 16.06 -17.26 12.54
N GLY A 46 14.93 -16.57 12.70
CA GLY A 46 14.70 -15.70 13.85
C GLY A 46 14.59 -14.20 13.57
N GLY A 47 14.46 -13.79 12.30
CA GLY A 47 14.04 -12.43 11.94
C GLY A 47 15.04 -11.32 12.22
N GLN A 48 16.33 -11.60 12.28
CA GLN A 48 17.36 -10.58 12.46
C GLN A 48 18.46 -10.72 11.44
N LYS A 49 18.45 -9.93 10.46
CA LYS A 49 19.49 -9.16 9.77
C LYS A 49 19.05 -8.79 8.39
N VAL A 50 18.92 -7.53 8.19
CA VAL A 50 18.76 -6.95 6.86
C VAL A 50 20.03 -6.17 6.58
N SER A 51 20.65 -6.37 5.41
CA SER A 51 21.77 -5.58 4.99
C SER A 51 21.36 -4.10 4.84
N GLY A 52 22.26 -3.18 5.17
CA GLY A 52 22.00 -1.76 4.99
C GLY A 52 21.27 -1.04 6.14
N GLY A 53 21.26 -1.58 7.35
CA GLY A 53 20.77 -0.85 8.53
C GLY A 53 19.25 -0.91 8.77
N CYS A 54 18.51 -1.76 8.04
CA CYS A 54 17.08 -2.01 8.27
C CYS A 54 16.87 -3.30 9.07
N ALA A 55 15.86 -3.32 9.94
CA ALA A 55 15.43 -4.50 10.66
C ALA A 55 14.13 -5.04 10.06
N ALA A 56 14.04 -6.36 9.88
CA ALA A 56 12.83 -7.04 9.46
C ALA A 56 12.13 -7.69 10.67
N TYR A 57 10.82 -7.63 10.71
CA TYR A 57 9.98 -8.19 11.77
C TYR A 57 8.91 -9.08 11.16
N ASN A 58 8.67 -10.25 11.74
CA ASN A 58 7.58 -11.13 11.36
C ASN A 58 6.24 -10.66 11.91
N ASP A 59 6.24 -10.03 13.08
CA ASP A 59 5.04 -9.44 13.70
C ASP A 59 5.14 -7.91 13.66
N PHE A 60 4.15 -7.26 13.04
CA PHE A 60 4.08 -5.79 12.97
C PHE A 60 4.01 -5.12 14.35
N ARG A 61 3.56 -5.85 15.39
CA ARG A 61 3.49 -5.31 16.75
C ARG A 61 4.86 -5.04 17.35
N GLU A 62 5.84 -5.87 17.01
CA GLU A 62 7.24 -5.65 17.41
C GLU A 62 7.80 -4.37 16.80
N LEU A 63 7.49 -4.11 15.53
CA LEU A 63 7.86 -2.86 14.86
C LEU A 63 7.14 -1.66 15.50
N LEU A 64 5.84 -1.78 15.80
CA LEU A 64 5.07 -0.70 16.40
C LEU A 64 5.49 -0.39 17.85
N ALA A 65 6.11 -1.34 18.56
CA ALA A 65 6.63 -1.14 19.91
C ALA A 65 7.92 -0.31 19.97
N ARG A 66 8.54 -0.01 18.83
CA ARG A 66 9.77 0.78 18.78
C ARG A 66 9.47 2.27 18.96
N ASP A 67 10.26 2.93 19.81
CA ASP A 67 10.13 4.37 20.10
C ASP A 67 10.84 5.25 19.06
N ASP A 68 11.77 4.68 18.29
CA ASP A 68 12.53 5.38 17.25
C ASP A 68 11.83 5.46 15.90
N ILE A 69 10.57 5.02 15.80
CA ILE A 69 9.75 5.10 14.60
C ILE A 69 8.63 6.12 14.83
N ASP A 70 8.60 7.19 14.03
CA ASP A 70 7.60 8.24 14.10
C ASP A 70 6.38 7.97 13.19
N ALA A 71 6.60 7.33 12.05
CA ALA A 71 5.56 7.08 11.06
C ALA A 71 5.73 5.71 10.39
N VAL A 72 4.61 5.15 9.88
CA VAL A 72 4.59 3.88 9.18
C VAL A 72 3.84 3.97 7.86
N THR A 73 4.34 3.24 6.85
CA THR A 73 3.63 3.00 5.60
C THR A 73 3.01 1.61 5.63
N ILE A 74 1.69 1.53 5.40
CA ILE A 74 0.92 0.28 5.45
C ILE A 74 0.56 -0.13 4.02
N VAL A 75 1.18 -1.22 3.55
CA VAL A 75 0.97 -1.83 2.23
C VAL A 75 0.74 -3.32 2.44
N VAL A 76 -0.48 -3.68 2.72
CA VAL A 76 -0.91 -5.04 3.07
C VAL A 76 -2.27 -5.33 2.41
N PRO A 77 -2.79 -6.56 2.44
CA PRO A 77 -4.15 -6.84 2.00
C PRO A 77 -5.20 -6.01 2.76
N ASP A 78 -6.27 -5.65 2.08
CA ASP A 78 -7.31 -4.69 2.50
C ASP A 78 -7.85 -4.92 3.91
N HIS A 79 -8.05 -6.19 4.29
CA HIS A 79 -8.60 -6.59 5.58
C HIS A 79 -7.66 -6.31 6.76
N TRP A 80 -6.37 -6.06 6.50
CA TRP A 80 -5.38 -5.70 7.52
C TRP A 80 -5.22 -4.20 7.72
N HIS A 81 -5.64 -3.36 6.75
CA HIS A 81 -5.41 -1.92 6.77
C HIS A 81 -5.90 -1.26 8.06
N ALA A 82 -7.18 -1.45 8.40
CA ALA A 82 -7.76 -0.80 9.57
C ALA A 82 -7.12 -1.27 10.88
N LEU A 83 -6.86 -2.57 11.01
CA LEU A 83 -6.29 -3.16 12.21
C LEU A 83 -4.89 -2.59 12.49
N ILE A 84 -4.02 -2.62 11.48
CA ILE A 84 -2.64 -2.15 11.64
C ILE A 84 -2.59 -0.63 11.80
N ALA A 85 -3.39 0.12 11.03
CA ALA A 85 -3.43 1.58 11.12
C ALA A 85 -3.90 2.07 12.50
N ILE A 86 -4.95 1.46 13.06
CA ILE A 86 -5.44 1.80 14.40
C ILE A 86 -4.38 1.44 15.46
N ALA A 87 -3.73 0.29 15.33
CA ALA A 87 -2.65 -0.11 16.23
C ALA A 87 -1.47 0.88 16.17
N ALA A 88 -1.05 1.30 14.97
CA ALA A 88 0.02 2.28 14.78
C ALA A 88 -0.30 3.64 15.41
N MET A 89 -1.51 4.16 15.17
CA MET A 89 -1.94 5.42 15.78
C MET A 89 -2.04 5.34 17.30
N LYS A 90 -2.45 4.19 17.83
CA LYS A 90 -2.52 3.94 19.28
C LYS A 90 -1.13 3.95 19.93
N THR A 91 -0.09 3.52 19.22
CA THR A 91 1.31 3.58 19.67
C THR A 91 2.01 4.91 19.34
N GLY A 92 1.24 5.93 18.94
CA GLY A 92 1.75 7.28 18.73
C GLY A 92 2.41 7.51 17.36
N LYS A 93 2.20 6.63 16.37
CA LYS A 93 2.81 6.75 15.04
C LYS A 93 1.86 7.36 14.04
N ASP A 94 2.40 8.17 13.13
CA ASP A 94 1.67 8.67 11.97
C ASP A 94 1.56 7.58 10.90
N VAL A 95 0.56 7.67 10.02
CA VAL A 95 0.21 6.58 9.12
C VAL A 95 0.02 7.06 7.68
N TYR A 96 0.73 6.44 6.76
CA TYR A 96 0.38 6.39 5.35
C TYR A 96 -0.18 5.00 5.03
N CYS A 97 -1.45 4.92 4.60
CA CYS A 97 -2.10 3.65 4.33
C CYS A 97 -2.51 3.55 2.85
N GLU A 98 -2.09 2.47 2.18
CA GLU A 98 -2.43 2.23 0.79
C GLU A 98 -3.94 2.06 0.55
N LYS A 99 -4.33 2.23 -0.72
CA LYS A 99 -5.70 1.98 -1.18
C LYS A 99 -5.94 0.46 -1.34
N PRO A 100 -7.16 -0.02 -1.17
CA PRO A 100 -8.32 0.69 -0.61
C PRO A 100 -8.16 0.91 0.89
N LEU A 101 -8.67 2.03 1.39
CA LEU A 101 -8.44 2.46 2.79
C LEU A 101 -8.84 1.42 3.83
N SER A 102 -9.96 0.74 3.60
CA SER A 102 -10.50 -0.26 4.52
C SER A 102 -11.43 -1.22 3.78
N LEU A 103 -11.65 -2.40 4.33
CA LEU A 103 -12.55 -3.40 3.76
C LEU A 103 -14.03 -2.99 3.90
N THR A 104 -14.38 -2.31 4.99
CA THR A 104 -15.78 -1.89 5.27
C THR A 104 -15.85 -0.43 5.70
N VAL A 105 -17.03 0.18 5.51
CA VAL A 105 -17.30 1.54 5.97
C VAL A 105 -17.13 1.66 7.49
N HIS A 106 -17.52 0.65 8.24
CA HIS A 106 -17.35 0.61 9.70
C HIS A 106 -15.87 0.73 10.10
N GLN A 107 -15.00 -0.07 9.47
CA GLN A 107 -13.55 0.01 9.70
C GLN A 107 -12.98 1.40 9.38
N GLY A 108 -13.39 1.99 8.25
CA GLY A 108 -13.00 3.35 7.90
C GLY A 108 -13.43 4.40 8.94
N ARG A 109 -14.62 4.25 9.51
CA ARG A 109 -15.10 5.13 10.60
C ARG A 109 -14.28 4.96 11.89
N GLU A 110 -13.88 3.74 12.23
CA GLU A 110 -13.02 3.49 13.40
C GLU A 110 -11.61 4.07 13.19
N MET A 111 -11.07 4.00 11.98
CA MET A 111 -9.80 4.67 11.63
C MET A 111 -9.88 6.20 11.83
N VAL A 112 -10.97 6.84 11.39
CA VAL A 112 -11.21 8.29 11.60
C VAL A 112 -11.28 8.61 13.10
N LYS A 113 -11.99 7.80 13.88
CA LYS A 113 -12.05 7.98 15.35
C LYS A 113 -10.68 7.85 15.99
N ALA A 114 -9.89 6.84 15.60
CA ALA A 114 -8.54 6.63 16.10
C ALA A 114 -7.61 7.79 15.75
N THR A 115 -7.62 8.27 14.51
CA THR A 115 -6.83 9.42 14.06
C THR A 115 -7.07 10.65 14.95
N ARG A 116 -8.34 10.95 15.23
CA ARG A 116 -8.72 12.08 16.08
C ARG A 116 -8.38 11.85 17.55
N LYS A 117 -8.67 10.65 18.06
CA LYS A 117 -8.43 10.27 19.46
C LYS A 117 -6.96 10.34 19.84
N TYR A 118 -6.08 9.84 18.96
CA TYR A 118 -4.64 9.78 19.22
C TYR A 118 -3.87 10.96 18.65
N ASN A 119 -4.59 11.91 18.00
CA ASN A 119 -4.01 13.12 17.40
C ASN A 119 -2.83 12.79 16.47
N ARG A 120 -3.07 11.87 15.51
CA ARG A 120 -2.06 11.43 14.55
C ARG A 120 -2.35 11.95 13.15
N VAL A 121 -1.30 12.11 12.35
CA VAL A 121 -1.44 12.41 10.92
C VAL A 121 -1.76 11.11 10.19
N PHE A 122 -2.77 11.16 9.32
CA PHE A 122 -3.17 10.02 8.51
C PHE A 122 -3.32 10.44 7.04
N GLN A 123 -2.63 9.73 6.15
CA GLN A 123 -2.70 9.95 4.70
C GLN A 123 -3.11 8.66 3.99
N THR A 124 -4.13 8.75 3.14
CA THR A 124 -4.51 7.63 2.25
C THR A 124 -3.64 7.63 0.99
N GLY A 125 -3.19 6.46 0.56
CA GLY A 125 -2.43 6.22 -0.66
C GLY A 125 -3.25 6.43 -1.93
N ALA A 126 -3.54 7.68 -2.28
CA ALA A 126 -4.27 8.08 -3.47
C ALA A 126 -3.34 8.79 -4.47
N GLN A 127 -2.30 8.11 -4.91
CA GLN A 127 -1.19 8.65 -5.70
C GLN A 127 -1.62 9.30 -7.01
N PHE A 128 -2.69 8.79 -7.63
CA PHE A 128 -3.23 9.37 -8.86
C PHE A 128 -3.68 10.83 -8.72
N ARG A 129 -4.02 11.29 -7.52
CA ARG A 129 -4.31 12.70 -7.25
C ARG A 129 -3.10 13.61 -7.48
N SER A 130 -1.90 13.08 -7.34
CA SER A 130 -0.63 13.79 -7.57
C SER A 130 -0.04 13.52 -8.96
N CYS A 131 -0.68 12.69 -9.78
CA CYS A 131 -0.24 12.39 -11.15
C CYS A 131 -0.49 13.62 -12.06
N PRO A 132 0.56 14.16 -12.72
CA PRO A 132 0.40 15.35 -13.56
C PRO A 132 -0.64 15.19 -14.69
N GLY A 133 -0.70 14.01 -15.33
CA GLY A 133 -1.68 13.71 -16.37
C GLY A 133 -3.12 13.73 -15.87
N VAL A 134 -3.37 13.12 -14.69
CA VAL A 134 -4.70 13.11 -14.07
C VAL A 134 -5.10 14.53 -13.61
N ARG A 135 -4.16 15.25 -13.02
CA ARG A 135 -4.38 16.65 -12.63
C ARG A 135 -4.74 17.50 -13.85
N ARG A 136 -3.99 17.38 -14.95
CA ARG A 136 -4.27 18.11 -16.21
C ARG A 136 -5.65 17.77 -16.77
N ALA A 137 -6.04 16.49 -16.77
CA ALA A 137 -7.37 16.08 -17.21
C ALA A 137 -8.48 16.72 -16.34
N CYS A 138 -8.31 16.71 -15.02
CA CYS A 138 -9.26 17.38 -14.11
C CYS A 138 -9.35 18.89 -14.36
N GLU A 139 -8.23 19.56 -14.63
CA GLU A 139 -8.20 21.00 -14.95
C GLU A 139 -8.94 21.29 -16.27
N LEU A 140 -8.77 20.48 -17.29
CA LEU A 140 -9.49 20.63 -18.55
C LEU A 140 -11.00 20.52 -18.37
N VAL A 141 -11.45 19.52 -17.58
CA VAL A 141 -12.87 19.34 -17.26
C VAL A 141 -13.41 20.54 -16.47
N ARG A 142 -12.75 20.91 -15.37
CA ARG A 142 -13.20 21.98 -14.48
C ARG A 142 -13.24 23.35 -15.16
N ASN A 143 -12.35 23.59 -16.11
CA ASN A 143 -12.27 24.83 -16.86
C ASN A 143 -13.17 24.84 -18.12
N GLY A 144 -14.08 23.87 -18.23
CA GLY A 144 -15.05 23.81 -19.32
C GLY A 144 -14.45 23.53 -20.70
N ARG A 145 -13.19 23.07 -20.77
CA ARG A 145 -12.50 22.81 -22.04
C ARG A 145 -13.10 21.64 -22.85
N LEU A 146 -13.90 20.80 -22.21
CA LEU A 146 -14.65 19.71 -22.85
C LEU A 146 -16.11 20.09 -23.16
N GLY A 147 -16.50 21.35 -22.87
CA GLY A 147 -17.89 21.78 -23.00
C GLY A 147 -18.80 21.14 -21.95
N GLU A 148 -20.09 20.99 -22.26
CA GLU A 148 -21.08 20.38 -21.40
C GLU A 148 -20.85 18.86 -21.27
N ILE A 149 -20.62 18.37 -20.05
CA ILE A 149 -20.45 16.93 -19.77
C ILE A 149 -21.83 16.28 -19.74
N ARG A 150 -22.16 15.50 -20.75
CA ARG A 150 -23.45 14.80 -20.87
C ARG A 150 -23.40 13.34 -20.43
N LEU A 151 -22.20 12.73 -20.49
CA LEU A 151 -22.04 11.31 -20.15
C LEU A 151 -20.64 11.09 -19.56
N VAL A 152 -20.58 10.38 -18.44
CA VAL A 152 -19.36 9.81 -17.88
C VAL A 152 -19.47 8.28 -17.91
N ARG A 153 -18.55 7.63 -18.61
CA ARG A 153 -18.48 6.17 -18.69
C ARG A 153 -17.24 5.68 -17.94
N THR A 154 -17.45 4.82 -16.98
CA THR A 154 -16.36 4.16 -16.24
C THR A 154 -16.35 2.66 -16.57
N THR A 155 -15.15 2.09 -16.64
CA THR A 155 -14.97 0.66 -16.85
C THR A 155 -14.10 0.13 -15.73
N ALA A 156 -14.57 -0.87 -15.01
CA ALA A 156 -13.76 -1.67 -14.10
C ALA A 156 -13.26 -2.89 -14.85
N ALA A 157 -11.97 -3.21 -14.71
CA ALA A 157 -11.45 -4.48 -15.21
C ALA A 157 -12.17 -5.62 -14.48
N ALA A 158 -12.53 -6.68 -15.23
CA ALA A 158 -13.01 -7.90 -14.61
C ALA A 158 -11.97 -8.41 -13.61
N ASN A 159 -12.45 -8.88 -12.45
CA ASN A 159 -11.55 -9.49 -11.47
C ASN A 159 -10.78 -10.64 -12.15
N SER A 160 -9.46 -10.52 -12.14
CA SER A 160 -8.55 -11.56 -12.66
C SER A 160 -8.44 -12.76 -11.71
N PHE A 161 -9.19 -12.77 -10.61
CA PHE A 161 -9.26 -13.92 -9.74
C PHE A 161 -10.03 -15.03 -10.45
N PRO A 162 -9.48 -16.26 -10.50
CA PRO A 162 -10.23 -17.40 -10.99
C PRO A 162 -11.55 -17.49 -10.20
N SER A 163 -12.64 -17.79 -10.91
CA SER A 163 -13.92 -18.06 -10.25
C SER A 163 -13.69 -19.05 -9.12
N PRO A 164 -14.31 -18.85 -7.96
CA PRO A 164 -14.24 -19.86 -6.91
C PRO A 164 -14.59 -21.22 -7.52
N GLY A 165 -13.75 -22.22 -7.24
CA GLY A 165 -13.93 -23.55 -7.80
C GLY A 165 -15.32 -24.13 -7.52
N PRO A 166 -15.72 -25.19 -8.23
CA PRO A 166 -17.01 -25.84 -8.00
C PRO A 166 -17.10 -26.26 -6.53
N GLY A 167 -18.16 -25.82 -5.85
CA GLY A 167 -18.37 -26.07 -4.42
C GLY A 167 -18.20 -24.85 -3.50
N TRP A 168 -17.73 -23.71 -4.02
CA TRP A 168 -17.72 -22.48 -3.25
C TRP A 168 -19.15 -21.95 -3.07
N GLN A 169 -19.56 -21.75 -1.83
CA GLN A 169 -20.83 -21.13 -1.47
C GLN A 169 -20.51 -19.82 -0.73
N PRO A 170 -21.21 -18.71 -1.04
CA PRO A 170 -21.11 -17.51 -0.21
C PRO A 170 -21.46 -17.87 1.22
N GLN A 171 -20.63 -17.47 2.18
CA GLN A 171 -20.98 -17.59 3.60
C GLN A 171 -22.18 -16.67 3.87
N PRO A 172 -23.18 -17.12 4.66
CA PRO A 172 -24.36 -16.33 4.99
C PRO A 172 -24.02 -15.05 5.76
#